data_3ad4c78290c91bb03b41c8e0d42eb859
#
_entry.id   3ad4c78290c91bb03b41c8e0d42eb859
#
_cell.length_a   1.000
_cell.length_b   1.000
_cell.length_c   1.000
_cell.angle_alpha   90.00
_cell.angle_beta   90.00
_cell.angle_gamma   90.00
#
_symmetry.space_group_name_H-M   'P 1'
#
loop_
_entity.id
_entity.type
_entity.pdbx_description
1 polymer ?
#
loop_
_entity_poly.entity_id
_entity_poly.type
_entity_poly.pdbx_seq_one_letter_code
_entity_poly.pdbx_strand_id
1 'polypeptide(L)'
;MRARFSSFERLYNWKLPAAFSDPRIFQILFLGVLLAAGAWLRDFSLTTAQIILTFAASISAQHLSFGMRPDAPRSYRSAIITGLSLTLLLRADNLWVHPAAASAAILSKSVIRVRGKHLFNPATFGVMFAMLLLPGAWISPGQWGQDVALAGWMVALGAFVATRARRADISWSFLAFYVGALALRVAYLGQRWAVLEHQLMNGALLLFAFFMISDPMTSPNHPRARALHAAVVAAIAFTWQFGFYAHNGMLWALFLAAPMVPMWDALWAAPKYQWKQAAKDSGGNHESGEVEAMGSDARDAGGVRDRAAA
;
A
#
# COMPACT_ATOMS: atom_id res chain seq x y z
N MET A 1 20.08 -24.63 2.65
CA MET A 1 18.95 -23.70 2.53
C MET A 1 19.17 -22.31 3.14
N ARG A 2 20.08 -22.10 4.09
CA ARG A 2 20.36 -20.79 4.71
C ARG A 2 21.11 -19.78 3.82
N ALA A 3 21.86 -20.20 2.80
CA ALA A 3 22.66 -19.28 1.96
C ALA A 3 21.84 -18.48 0.92
N ARG A 4 20.65 -18.92 0.53
CA ARG A 4 19.79 -18.20 -0.43
C ARG A 4 19.03 -17.01 0.17
N PHE A 5 18.84 -16.98 1.51
CA PHE A 5 18.20 -15.86 2.20
C PHE A 5 19.11 -14.63 2.34
N SER A 6 20.43 -14.80 2.36
CA SER A 6 21.39 -13.69 2.53
C SER A 6 21.47 -12.73 1.34
N SER A 7 21.12 -13.19 0.14
CA SER A 7 21.11 -12.33 -1.07
C SER A 7 19.92 -11.39 -1.11
N PHE A 8 18.76 -11.85 -0.64
CA PHE A 8 17.57 -11.01 -0.50
C PHE A 8 17.73 -9.95 0.61
N GLU A 9 18.37 -10.30 1.72
CA GLU A 9 18.65 -9.34 2.78
C GLU A 9 19.61 -8.22 2.34
N ARG A 10 20.54 -8.48 1.44
CA ARG A 10 21.43 -7.45 0.89
C ARG A 10 20.70 -6.41 0.05
N LEU A 11 19.67 -6.77 -0.70
CA LEU A 11 18.82 -5.83 -1.43
C LEU A 11 18.02 -4.92 -0.49
N TYR A 12 17.72 -5.40 0.74
CA TYR A 12 17.05 -4.62 1.76
C TYR A 12 17.97 -3.63 2.49
N ASN A 13 19.24 -3.93 2.57
CA ASN A 13 20.22 -3.18 3.37
C ASN A 13 21.05 -2.18 2.57
N TRP A 14 20.70 -1.92 1.32
CA TRP A 14 21.33 -0.84 0.57
C TRP A 14 21.10 0.47 1.30
N LYS A 15 22.19 1.04 1.85
CA LYS A 15 22.20 2.32 2.58
C LYS A 15 21.95 3.45 1.57
N LEU A 16 20.69 3.72 1.29
CA LEU A 16 20.28 4.93 0.59
C LEU A 16 20.45 6.14 1.52
N PRO A 17 20.74 7.33 0.98
CA PRO A 17 20.69 8.57 1.75
C PRO A 17 19.39 8.64 2.58
N ALA A 18 19.45 9.23 3.77
CA ALA A 18 18.33 9.27 4.72
C ALA A 18 17.02 9.78 4.09
N ALA A 19 17.15 10.71 3.12
CA ALA A 19 16.01 11.22 2.35
C ALA A 19 15.24 10.13 1.59
N PHE A 20 15.94 9.09 1.10
CA PHE A 20 15.35 7.98 0.31
C PHE A 20 15.08 6.72 1.15
N SER A 21 15.17 6.78 2.46
CA SER A 21 14.88 5.65 3.35
C SER A 21 13.39 5.29 3.41
N ASP A 22 12.50 6.24 3.13
CA ASP A 22 11.05 6.06 3.15
C ASP A 22 10.52 5.60 1.78
N PRO A 23 9.91 4.40 1.68
CA PRO A 23 9.37 3.87 0.42
C PRO A 23 8.35 4.78 -0.26
N ARG A 24 7.67 5.63 0.50
CA ARG A 24 6.67 6.59 -0.02
C ARG A 24 7.26 7.60 -0.99
N ILE A 25 8.55 7.93 -0.88
CA ILE A 25 9.21 8.86 -1.81
C ILE A 25 9.26 8.26 -3.20
N PHE A 26 9.67 6.99 -3.30
CA PHE A 26 9.68 6.28 -4.58
C PHE A 26 8.26 6.16 -5.17
N GLN A 27 7.27 5.91 -4.32
CA GLN A 27 5.88 5.86 -4.75
C GLN A 27 5.40 7.21 -5.29
N ILE A 28 5.71 8.32 -4.62
CA ILE A 28 5.40 9.68 -5.10
C ILE A 28 6.07 9.97 -6.43
N LEU A 29 7.36 9.68 -6.55
CA LEU A 29 8.12 9.90 -7.79
C LEU A 29 7.52 9.09 -8.94
N PHE A 30 7.25 7.80 -8.70
CA PHE A 30 6.71 6.93 -9.74
C PHE A 30 5.29 7.33 -10.17
N LEU A 31 4.37 7.53 -9.22
CA LEU A 31 3.01 7.99 -9.54
C LEU A 31 3.01 9.39 -10.17
N GLY A 32 3.94 10.27 -9.77
CA GLY A 32 4.13 11.58 -10.38
C GLY A 32 4.58 11.49 -11.84
N VAL A 33 5.55 10.63 -12.13
CA VAL A 33 6.00 10.36 -13.52
C VAL A 33 4.85 9.77 -14.34
N LEU A 34 4.09 8.81 -13.78
CA LEU A 34 2.92 8.25 -14.44
C LEU A 34 1.87 9.34 -14.74
N LEU A 35 1.57 10.21 -13.79
CA LEU A 35 0.62 11.31 -14.01
C LEU A 35 1.10 12.25 -15.11
N ALA A 36 2.38 12.64 -15.08
CA ALA A 36 2.96 13.51 -16.10
C ALA A 36 2.94 12.85 -17.49
N ALA A 37 3.35 11.57 -17.57
CA ALA A 37 3.32 10.81 -18.81
C ALA A 37 1.88 10.61 -19.32
N GLY A 38 0.93 10.30 -18.44
CA GLY A 38 -0.48 10.15 -18.77
C GLY A 38 -1.09 11.45 -19.29
N ALA A 39 -0.82 12.56 -18.62
CA ALA A 39 -1.35 13.86 -18.99
C ALA A 39 -0.74 14.38 -20.33
N TRP A 40 0.53 14.11 -20.59
CA TRP A 40 1.24 14.67 -21.75
C TRP A 40 1.25 13.72 -22.96
N LEU A 41 1.41 12.41 -22.75
CA LEU A 41 1.57 11.45 -23.85
C LEU A 41 0.28 10.72 -24.22
N ARG A 42 -0.72 10.69 -23.34
CA ARG A 42 -1.93 9.87 -23.48
C ARG A 42 -3.23 10.67 -23.43
N ASP A 43 -3.14 11.99 -23.41
CA ASP A 43 -4.30 12.88 -23.37
C ASP A 43 -5.35 12.43 -22.34
N PHE A 44 -4.90 12.25 -21.11
CA PHE A 44 -5.82 11.97 -20.01
C PHE A 44 -6.84 13.11 -19.97
N SER A 45 -8.13 12.76 -20.01
CA SER A 45 -9.25 13.71 -19.90
C SER A 45 -9.34 14.35 -18.51
N LEU A 46 -8.22 14.97 -18.10
CA LEU A 46 -8.04 15.69 -16.83
C LEU A 46 -7.70 17.14 -17.10
N THR A 47 -8.45 18.03 -16.51
CA THR A 47 -8.10 19.45 -16.54
C THR A 47 -7.04 19.77 -15.48
N THR A 48 -6.19 20.74 -15.76
CA THR A 48 -5.21 21.25 -14.79
C THR A 48 -5.89 21.69 -13.49
N ALA A 49 -7.10 22.27 -13.60
CA ALA A 49 -7.90 22.67 -12.44
C ALA A 49 -8.29 21.47 -11.55
N GLN A 50 -8.70 20.34 -12.13
CA GLN A 50 -9.00 19.10 -11.37
C GLN A 50 -7.78 18.59 -10.62
N ILE A 51 -6.60 18.61 -11.24
CA ILE A 51 -5.34 18.21 -10.61
C ILE A 51 -5.04 19.12 -9.42
N ILE A 52 -5.02 20.44 -9.64
CA ILE A 52 -4.71 21.42 -8.60
C ILE A 52 -5.69 21.31 -7.43
N LEU A 53 -6.99 21.22 -7.70
CA LEU A 53 -8.03 21.11 -6.67
C LEU A 53 -7.93 19.80 -5.88
N THR A 54 -7.56 18.69 -6.54
CA THR A 54 -7.34 17.40 -5.86
C THR A 54 -6.20 17.50 -4.85
N PHE A 55 -5.05 18.08 -5.25
CA PHE A 55 -3.91 18.25 -4.35
C PHE A 55 -4.19 19.25 -3.25
N ALA A 56 -4.78 20.39 -3.56
CA ALA A 56 -5.17 21.39 -2.57
C ALA A 56 -6.10 20.81 -1.51
N ALA A 57 -7.13 20.07 -1.93
CA ALA A 57 -8.07 19.41 -1.02
C ALA A 57 -7.41 18.30 -0.20
N SER A 58 -6.56 17.47 -0.83
CA SER A 58 -5.82 16.40 -0.11
C SER A 58 -4.92 16.98 0.99
N ILE A 59 -4.18 18.04 0.68
CA ILE A 59 -3.25 18.68 1.61
C ILE A 59 -4.02 19.40 2.73
N SER A 60 -5.08 20.15 2.38
CA SER A 60 -5.93 20.84 3.37
C SER A 60 -6.62 19.85 4.32
N ALA A 61 -7.23 18.79 3.79
CA ALA A 61 -7.84 17.74 4.60
C ALA A 61 -6.79 17.03 5.49
N GLN A 62 -5.56 16.82 5.00
CA GLN A 62 -4.48 16.28 5.80
C GLN A 62 -4.08 17.23 6.94
N HIS A 63 -4.03 18.53 6.68
CA HIS A 63 -3.75 19.53 7.72
C HIS A 63 -4.82 19.49 8.81
N LEU A 64 -6.10 19.47 8.45
CA LEU A 64 -7.20 19.31 9.38
C LEU A 64 -7.10 18.01 10.19
N SER A 65 -6.69 16.91 9.54
CA SER A 65 -6.48 15.62 10.20
C SER A 65 -5.41 15.64 11.29
N PHE A 66 -4.46 16.56 11.26
CA PHE A 66 -3.47 16.71 12.34
C PHE A 66 -4.09 17.24 13.64
N GLY A 67 -5.12 18.09 13.53
CA GLY A 67 -5.91 18.52 14.71
C GLY A 67 -6.72 17.38 15.31
N MET A 68 -7.26 16.49 14.47
CA MET A 68 -8.03 15.32 14.92
C MET A 68 -7.13 14.24 15.57
N ARG A 69 -5.82 14.24 15.29
CA ARG A 69 -4.86 13.23 15.76
C ARG A 69 -3.52 13.87 16.10
N PRO A 70 -3.43 14.59 17.23
CA PRO A 70 -2.22 15.31 17.62
C PRO A 70 -1.01 14.38 17.85
N ASP A 71 -1.25 13.13 18.31
CA ASP A 71 -0.20 12.13 18.58
C ASP A 71 0.32 11.43 17.31
N ALA A 72 -0.30 11.65 16.14
CA ALA A 72 0.14 11.01 14.92
C ALA A 72 1.29 11.79 14.26
N PRO A 73 2.26 11.07 13.64
CA PRO A 73 3.35 11.73 12.91
C PRO A 73 2.79 12.67 11.82
N ARG A 74 3.22 13.93 11.86
CA ARG A 74 2.81 14.94 10.87
C ARG A 74 3.54 14.70 9.55
N SER A 75 2.83 14.23 8.53
CA SER A 75 3.40 13.98 7.20
C SER A 75 2.35 14.18 6.11
N TYR A 76 2.72 14.94 5.10
CA TYR A 76 1.90 15.14 3.90
C TYR A 76 2.12 14.09 2.82
N ARG A 77 3.13 13.20 2.94
CA ARG A 77 3.47 12.18 1.92
C ARG A 77 2.27 11.32 1.55
N SER A 78 1.50 10.88 2.55
CA SER A 78 0.30 10.08 2.32
C SER A 78 -0.81 10.86 1.60
N ALA A 79 -0.94 12.17 1.83
CA ALA A 79 -1.90 13.02 1.12
C ALA A 79 -1.49 13.20 -0.35
N ILE A 80 -0.20 13.39 -0.61
CA ILE A 80 0.34 13.48 -1.97
C ILE A 80 0.09 12.18 -2.74
N ILE A 81 0.38 11.01 -2.14
CA ILE A 81 0.11 9.70 -2.75
C ILE A 81 -1.39 9.53 -3.05
N THR A 82 -2.25 9.92 -2.12
CA THR A 82 -3.71 9.84 -2.32
C THR A 82 -4.16 10.77 -3.45
N GLY A 83 -3.65 12.00 -3.50
CA GLY A 83 -3.93 12.95 -4.58
C GLY A 83 -3.49 12.42 -5.93
N LEU A 84 -2.25 11.89 -6.04
CA LEU A 84 -1.74 11.25 -7.26
C LEU A 84 -2.63 10.05 -7.68
N SER A 85 -2.99 9.19 -6.75
CA SER A 85 -3.83 8.02 -7.07
C SER A 85 -5.23 8.42 -7.52
N LEU A 86 -5.83 9.43 -6.90
CA LEU A 86 -7.15 9.95 -7.32
C LEU A 86 -7.09 10.57 -8.71
N THR A 87 -6.09 11.38 -9.01
CA THR A 87 -5.92 11.98 -10.35
C THR A 87 -5.67 10.93 -11.43
N LEU A 88 -5.02 9.81 -11.09
CA LEU A 88 -4.79 8.70 -12.02
C LEU A 88 -6.04 7.85 -12.28
N LEU A 89 -6.94 7.71 -11.32
CA LEU A 89 -8.07 6.78 -11.36
C LEU A 89 -9.41 7.43 -11.60
N LEU A 90 -9.68 8.55 -10.93
CA LEU A 90 -10.99 9.22 -10.94
C LEU A 90 -11.10 10.17 -12.13
N ARG A 91 -12.24 10.17 -12.76
CA ARG A 91 -12.70 11.15 -13.76
C ARG A 91 -14.04 11.70 -13.33
N ALA A 92 -14.30 12.93 -13.69
CA ALA A 92 -15.56 13.58 -13.37
C ALA A 92 -15.86 14.73 -14.35
N ASP A 93 -17.14 14.92 -14.65
CA ASP A 93 -17.60 16.07 -15.44
C ASP A 93 -17.48 17.36 -14.65
N ASN A 94 -17.71 17.31 -13.34
CA ASN A 94 -17.75 18.47 -12.47
C ASN A 94 -16.44 18.66 -11.71
N LEU A 95 -15.92 19.88 -11.69
CA LEU A 95 -14.66 20.23 -11.01
C LEU A 95 -14.68 19.93 -9.51
N TRP A 96 -15.82 20.08 -8.83
CA TRP A 96 -15.95 19.90 -7.38
C TRP A 96 -15.88 18.44 -6.92
N VAL A 97 -16.08 17.49 -7.83
CA VAL A 97 -16.05 16.03 -7.51
C VAL A 97 -14.66 15.62 -7.03
N HIS A 98 -13.61 16.09 -7.70
CA HIS A 98 -12.24 15.77 -7.32
C HIS A 98 -11.86 16.25 -5.90
N PRO A 99 -12.06 17.51 -5.52
CA PRO A 99 -11.77 17.97 -4.16
C PRO A 99 -12.65 17.30 -3.10
N ALA A 100 -13.91 16.99 -3.41
CA ALA A 100 -14.78 16.26 -2.50
C ALA A 100 -14.27 14.82 -2.26
N ALA A 101 -13.93 14.09 -3.32
CA ALA A 101 -13.35 12.75 -3.23
C ALA A 101 -12.02 12.74 -2.45
N ALA A 102 -11.15 13.74 -2.72
CA ALA A 102 -9.88 13.87 -2.05
C ALA A 102 -10.02 14.16 -0.54
N SER A 103 -10.96 15.04 -0.19
CA SER A 103 -11.27 15.33 1.22
C SER A 103 -11.83 14.09 1.93
N ALA A 104 -12.79 13.40 1.33
CA ALA A 104 -13.35 12.17 1.86
C ALA A 104 -12.27 11.08 2.04
N ALA A 105 -11.40 10.89 1.05
CA ALA A 105 -10.29 9.95 1.10
C ALA A 105 -9.35 10.21 2.28
N ILE A 106 -8.97 11.46 2.50
CA ILE A 106 -8.04 11.82 3.58
C ILE A 106 -8.71 11.77 4.94
N LEU A 107 -9.93 12.25 5.07
CA LEU A 107 -10.66 12.24 6.33
C LEU A 107 -11.02 10.81 6.77
N SER A 108 -11.36 9.92 5.83
CA SER A 108 -11.69 8.52 6.13
C SER A 108 -10.61 7.81 6.93
N LYS A 109 -9.34 8.05 6.64
CA LYS A 109 -8.22 7.43 7.38
C LYS A 109 -8.04 7.96 8.81
N SER A 110 -8.64 9.09 9.14
CA SER A 110 -8.66 9.63 10.51
C SER A 110 -9.87 9.15 11.28
N VAL A 111 -11.03 9.04 10.63
CA VAL A 111 -12.31 8.68 11.22
C VAL A 111 -12.55 7.16 11.21
N ILE A 112 -12.34 6.50 10.07
CA ILE A 112 -12.67 5.06 9.90
C ILE A 112 -11.45 4.21 10.22
N ARG A 113 -11.30 3.86 11.50
CA ARG A 113 -10.13 3.12 12.01
C ARG A 113 -10.54 1.93 12.86
N VAL A 114 -9.77 0.85 12.73
CA VAL A 114 -9.92 -0.34 13.56
C VAL A 114 -8.54 -0.73 14.10
N ARG A 115 -8.43 -0.91 15.41
CA ARG A 115 -7.18 -1.31 16.09
C ARG A 115 -5.95 -0.45 15.70
N GLY A 116 -6.17 0.85 15.45
CA GLY A 116 -5.09 1.79 15.12
C GLY A 116 -4.66 1.84 13.66
N LYS A 117 -5.24 1.01 12.76
CA LYS A 117 -5.09 1.09 11.30
C LYS A 117 -6.33 1.76 10.69
N HIS A 118 -6.16 2.55 9.62
CA HIS A 118 -7.33 2.94 8.83
C HIS A 118 -7.83 1.73 8.03
N LEU A 119 -9.15 1.63 7.91
CA LEU A 119 -9.80 0.44 7.37
C LEU A 119 -9.64 0.34 5.86
N PHE A 120 -9.90 1.43 5.15
CA PHE A 120 -9.86 1.48 3.69
C PHE A 120 -8.57 2.11 3.18
N ASN A 121 -8.12 1.66 2.01
CA ASN A 121 -7.14 2.41 1.24
C ASN A 121 -7.75 3.79 0.90
N PRO A 122 -7.07 4.92 1.22
CA PRO A 122 -7.68 6.24 1.08
C PRO A 122 -8.10 6.57 -0.35
N ALA A 123 -7.28 6.23 -1.34
CA ALA A 123 -7.62 6.48 -2.74
C ALA A 123 -8.84 5.66 -3.18
N THR A 124 -8.88 4.36 -2.82
CA THR A 124 -10.04 3.50 -3.09
C THR A 124 -11.29 4.07 -2.42
N PHE A 125 -11.20 4.49 -1.16
CA PHE A 125 -12.34 5.09 -0.47
C PHE A 125 -12.84 6.35 -1.17
N GLY A 126 -11.94 7.26 -1.57
CA GLY A 126 -12.31 8.49 -2.27
C GLY A 126 -12.96 8.22 -3.62
N VAL A 127 -12.44 7.24 -4.39
CA VAL A 127 -13.06 6.82 -5.65
C VAL A 127 -14.46 6.24 -5.42
N MET A 128 -14.61 5.33 -4.45
CA MET A 128 -15.93 4.74 -4.13
C MET A 128 -16.91 5.78 -3.61
N PHE A 129 -16.46 6.71 -2.77
CA PHE A 129 -17.25 7.85 -2.31
C PHE A 129 -17.79 8.66 -3.50
N ALA A 130 -16.91 9.01 -4.45
CA ALA A 130 -17.30 9.75 -5.63
C ALA A 130 -18.32 8.96 -6.49
N MET A 131 -18.02 7.70 -6.77
CA MET A 131 -18.86 6.83 -7.60
C MET A 131 -20.26 6.60 -7.02
N LEU A 132 -20.39 6.53 -5.70
CA LEU A 132 -21.65 6.22 -5.03
C LEU A 132 -22.49 7.46 -4.72
N LEU A 133 -21.85 8.60 -4.44
CA LEU A 133 -22.52 9.75 -3.85
C LEU A 133 -22.45 11.03 -4.72
N LEU A 134 -21.55 11.08 -5.72
CA LEU A 134 -21.38 12.28 -6.51
C LEU A 134 -21.77 12.05 -7.97
N PRO A 135 -22.54 12.95 -8.60
CA PRO A 135 -22.96 12.79 -9.99
C PRO A 135 -21.79 13.02 -10.96
N GLY A 136 -21.80 12.29 -12.07
CA GLY A 136 -20.83 12.45 -13.14
C GLY A 136 -19.41 12.03 -12.78
N ALA A 137 -19.27 11.09 -11.86
CA ALA A 137 -17.99 10.48 -11.49
C ALA A 137 -17.84 9.09 -12.11
N TRP A 138 -16.69 8.79 -12.68
CA TRP A 138 -16.37 7.45 -13.19
C TRP A 138 -14.90 7.10 -13.02
N ILE A 139 -14.57 5.83 -13.19
CA ILE A 139 -13.19 5.34 -13.15
C ILE A 139 -12.73 5.10 -14.59
N SER A 140 -11.52 5.54 -14.90
CA SER A 140 -10.91 5.34 -16.22
C SER A 140 -9.66 4.45 -16.12
N PRO A 141 -9.81 3.13 -16.02
CA PRO A 141 -8.69 2.22 -15.88
C PRO A 141 -7.95 1.97 -17.20
N GLY A 142 -8.61 2.16 -18.34
CA GLY A 142 -8.09 1.79 -19.68
C GLY A 142 -7.16 2.80 -20.33
N GLN A 143 -6.87 3.95 -19.72
CA GLN A 143 -6.09 5.02 -20.32
C GLN A 143 -4.58 4.70 -20.49
N TRP A 144 -4.09 3.65 -19.84
CA TRP A 144 -2.68 3.25 -19.90
C TRP A 144 -2.28 2.55 -21.20
N GLY A 145 -3.25 2.16 -22.03
CA GLY A 145 -3.00 1.43 -23.28
C GLY A 145 -2.41 0.04 -23.07
N GLN A 146 -1.92 -0.55 -24.17
CA GLN A 146 -1.33 -1.90 -24.20
C GLN A 146 0.17 -1.84 -24.51
N ASP A 147 0.84 -0.78 -24.10
CA ASP A 147 2.26 -0.61 -24.34
C ASP A 147 3.09 -1.53 -23.43
N VAL A 148 3.76 -2.49 -24.03
CA VAL A 148 4.58 -3.51 -23.33
C VAL A 148 5.72 -2.84 -22.56
N ALA A 149 6.33 -1.80 -23.12
CA ALA A 149 7.42 -1.08 -22.45
C ALA A 149 6.91 -0.36 -21.20
N LEU A 150 5.77 0.33 -21.30
CA LEU A 150 5.13 0.97 -20.15
C LEU A 150 4.73 -0.06 -19.09
N ALA A 151 4.13 -1.18 -19.48
CA ALA A 151 3.80 -2.25 -18.56
C ALA A 151 5.05 -2.82 -17.86
N GLY A 152 6.13 -3.05 -18.59
CA GLY A 152 7.43 -3.47 -18.02
C GLY A 152 7.97 -2.48 -16.99
N TRP A 153 7.92 -1.18 -17.27
CA TRP A 153 8.28 -0.14 -16.34
C TRP A 153 7.40 -0.13 -15.09
N MET A 154 6.09 -0.28 -15.24
CA MET A 154 5.15 -0.34 -14.12
C MET A 154 5.42 -1.54 -13.22
N VAL A 155 5.70 -2.71 -13.80
CA VAL A 155 6.08 -3.91 -13.02
C VAL A 155 7.39 -3.70 -12.29
N ALA A 156 8.44 -3.23 -12.98
CA ALA A 156 9.76 -3.07 -12.38
C ALA A 156 9.75 -2.08 -11.22
N LEU A 157 9.21 -0.88 -11.44
CA LEU A 157 9.17 0.16 -10.42
C LEU A 157 8.13 -0.14 -9.32
N GLY A 158 6.99 -0.71 -9.70
CA GLY A 158 5.96 -1.12 -8.74
C GLY A 158 6.45 -2.24 -7.83
N ALA A 159 7.07 -3.28 -8.39
CA ALA A 159 7.70 -4.36 -7.61
C ALA A 159 8.81 -3.83 -6.70
N PHE A 160 9.62 -2.88 -7.17
CA PHE A 160 10.62 -2.22 -6.36
C PHE A 160 10.00 -1.50 -5.15
N VAL A 161 8.97 -0.67 -5.37
CA VAL A 161 8.27 0.04 -4.28
C VAL A 161 7.62 -0.94 -3.30
N ALA A 162 6.90 -1.95 -3.79
CA ALA A 162 6.25 -2.96 -2.96
C ALA A 162 7.27 -3.77 -2.14
N THR A 163 8.44 -4.09 -2.72
CA THR A 163 9.54 -4.75 -2.02
C THR A 163 10.13 -3.85 -0.93
N ARG A 164 10.37 -2.57 -1.21
CA ARG A 164 10.84 -1.60 -0.21
C ARG A 164 9.81 -1.41 0.93
N ALA A 165 8.53 -1.48 0.63
CA ALA A 165 7.45 -1.46 1.61
C ALA A 165 7.24 -2.81 2.33
N ARG A 166 8.02 -3.86 2.00
CA ARG A 166 7.85 -5.24 2.52
C ARG A 166 6.44 -5.79 2.31
N ARG A 167 5.87 -5.52 1.14
CA ARG A 167 4.51 -5.94 0.75
C ARG A 167 4.46 -6.52 -0.66
N ALA A 168 5.60 -6.88 -1.25
CA ALA A 168 5.63 -7.52 -2.57
C ALA A 168 4.92 -8.89 -2.58
N ASP A 169 4.87 -9.57 -1.44
CA ASP A 169 4.22 -10.86 -1.28
C ASP A 169 2.71 -10.80 -1.56
N ILE A 170 2.00 -9.76 -1.11
CA ILE A 170 0.56 -9.61 -1.40
C ILE A 170 0.31 -9.26 -2.87
N SER A 171 1.19 -8.45 -3.49
CA SER A 171 1.12 -8.10 -4.91
C SER A 171 1.24 -9.34 -5.79
N TRP A 172 2.28 -10.14 -5.56
CA TRP A 172 2.49 -11.38 -6.33
C TRP A 172 1.43 -12.44 -6.05
N SER A 173 0.96 -12.55 -4.80
CA SER A 173 -0.17 -13.44 -4.47
C SER A 173 -1.44 -13.03 -5.21
N PHE A 174 -1.78 -11.74 -5.24
CA PHE A 174 -2.94 -11.25 -5.97
C PHE A 174 -2.81 -11.55 -7.47
N LEU A 175 -1.66 -11.23 -8.07
CA LEU A 175 -1.42 -11.53 -9.49
C LEU A 175 -1.53 -13.02 -9.78
N ALA A 176 -0.94 -13.88 -8.95
CA ALA A 176 -1.02 -15.33 -9.13
C ALA A 176 -2.46 -15.85 -9.09
N PHE A 177 -3.27 -15.42 -8.10
CA PHE A 177 -4.67 -15.85 -8.00
C PHE A 177 -5.53 -15.27 -9.11
N TYR A 178 -5.39 -13.98 -9.41
CA TYR A 178 -6.22 -13.33 -10.42
C TYR A 178 -5.89 -13.80 -11.83
N VAL A 179 -4.59 -13.85 -12.19
CA VAL A 179 -4.13 -14.36 -13.50
C VAL A 179 -4.45 -15.84 -13.63
N GLY A 180 -4.29 -16.64 -12.56
CA GLY A 180 -4.68 -18.04 -12.53
C GLY A 180 -6.18 -18.23 -12.81
N ALA A 181 -7.05 -17.42 -12.20
CA ALA A 181 -8.49 -17.45 -12.48
C ALA A 181 -8.82 -17.06 -13.93
N LEU A 182 -8.13 -16.04 -14.48
CA LEU A 182 -8.27 -15.65 -15.88
C LEU A 182 -7.83 -16.77 -16.84
N ALA A 183 -6.69 -17.40 -16.57
CA ALA A 183 -6.16 -18.50 -17.36
C ALA A 183 -7.10 -19.72 -17.35
N LEU A 184 -7.61 -20.08 -16.17
CA LEU A 184 -8.60 -21.15 -16.02
C LEU A 184 -9.88 -20.84 -16.81
N ARG A 185 -10.36 -19.60 -16.77
CA ARG A 185 -11.52 -19.18 -17.54
C ARG A 185 -11.28 -19.28 -19.05
N VAL A 186 -10.12 -18.82 -19.54
CA VAL A 186 -9.73 -18.92 -20.96
C VAL A 186 -9.69 -20.39 -21.41
N ALA A 187 -9.07 -21.26 -20.60
CA ALA A 187 -9.01 -22.68 -20.86
C ALA A 187 -10.40 -23.35 -20.83
N TYR A 188 -11.21 -23.05 -19.83
CA TYR A 188 -12.56 -23.61 -19.68
C TYR A 188 -13.49 -23.24 -20.84
N LEU A 189 -13.40 -21.99 -21.33
CA LEU A 189 -14.23 -21.50 -22.44
C LEU A 189 -13.64 -21.81 -23.82
N GLY A 190 -12.48 -22.48 -23.90
CA GLY A 190 -11.80 -22.75 -25.16
C GLY A 190 -11.37 -21.50 -25.93
N GLN A 191 -11.14 -20.38 -25.21
CA GLN A 191 -10.74 -19.12 -25.82
C GLN A 191 -9.27 -19.14 -26.25
N ARG A 192 -8.89 -18.26 -27.19
CA ARG A 192 -7.49 -18.09 -27.60
C ARG A 192 -6.69 -17.45 -26.45
N TRP A 193 -5.45 -17.88 -26.23
CA TRP A 193 -4.55 -17.32 -25.20
C TRP A 193 -4.28 -15.82 -25.37
N ALA A 194 -4.42 -15.29 -26.59
CA ALA A 194 -4.36 -13.86 -26.86
C ALA A 194 -5.38 -13.04 -26.01
N VAL A 195 -6.50 -13.65 -25.59
CA VAL A 195 -7.47 -13.01 -24.70
C VAL A 195 -6.86 -12.80 -23.31
N LEU A 196 -6.10 -13.76 -22.81
CA LEU A 196 -5.38 -13.62 -21.55
C LEU A 196 -4.31 -12.53 -21.64
N GLU A 197 -3.48 -12.57 -22.69
CA GLU A 197 -2.44 -11.55 -22.93
C GLU A 197 -3.03 -10.14 -22.96
N HIS A 198 -4.14 -9.95 -23.67
CA HIS A 198 -4.84 -8.66 -23.71
C HIS A 198 -5.31 -8.19 -22.33
N GLN A 199 -5.78 -9.09 -21.47
CA GLN A 199 -6.21 -8.75 -20.12
C GLN A 199 -5.03 -8.44 -19.19
N LEU A 200 -3.88 -9.07 -19.39
CA LEU A 200 -2.67 -8.84 -18.61
C LEU A 200 -1.96 -7.54 -19.00
N MET A 201 -2.07 -7.12 -20.26
CA MET A 201 -1.53 -5.84 -20.73
C MET A 201 -2.41 -4.65 -20.33
N ASN A 202 -2.92 -4.69 -19.10
CA ASN A 202 -3.75 -3.65 -18.53
C ASN A 202 -2.99 -2.92 -17.42
N GLY A 203 -2.57 -1.69 -17.68
CA GLY A 203 -1.82 -0.89 -16.70
C GLY A 203 -2.59 -0.66 -15.40
N ALA A 204 -3.92 -0.68 -15.42
CA ALA A 204 -4.72 -0.59 -14.20
C ALA A 204 -4.55 -1.82 -13.29
N LEU A 205 -4.39 -3.03 -13.86
CA LEU A 205 -4.06 -4.23 -13.11
C LEU A 205 -2.74 -4.09 -12.37
N LEU A 206 -1.73 -3.53 -13.05
CA LEU A 206 -0.40 -3.34 -12.47
C LEU A 206 -0.38 -2.25 -11.40
N LEU A 207 -1.06 -1.13 -11.64
CA LEU A 207 -1.24 -0.08 -10.62
C LEU A 207 -1.95 -0.63 -9.38
N PHE A 208 -3.00 -1.38 -9.58
CA PHE A 208 -3.74 -2.01 -8.49
C PHE A 208 -2.85 -2.97 -7.69
N ALA A 209 -2.17 -3.90 -8.37
CA ALA A 209 -1.36 -4.93 -7.74
C ALA A 209 -0.17 -4.38 -6.95
N PHE A 210 0.48 -3.32 -7.44
CA PHE A 210 1.71 -2.84 -6.81
C PHE A 210 1.54 -1.58 -5.95
N PHE A 211 0.46 -0.82 -6.09
CA PHE A 211 0.29 0.45 -5.37
C PHE A 211 -0.97 0.54 -4.51
N MET A 212 -1.96 -0.31 -4.75
CA MET A 212 -3.22 -0.24 -4.00
C MET A 212 -3.36 -1.38 -2.99
N ILE A 213 -3.32 -2.65 -3.44
CA ILE A 213 -3.43 -3.80 -2.54
C ILE A 213 -2.20 -3.96 -1.65
N SER A 214 -1.04 -3.47 -2.10
CA SER A 214 0.23 -3.50 -1.37
C SER A 214 0.38 -2.41 -0.30
N ASP A 215 -0.62 -1.56 -0.08
CA ASP A 215 -0.57 -0.54 0.97
C ASP A 215 -0.40 -1.21 2.35
N PRO A 216 0.74 -0.98 3.04
CA PRO A 216 1.01 -1.66 4.29
C PRO A 216 0.09 -1.25 5.44
N MET A 217 -0.58 -0.11 5.33
CA MET A 217 -1.49 0.38 6.36
C MET A 217 -2.89 -0.24 6.26
N THR A 218 -3.25 -0.79 5.09
CA THR A 218 -4.57 -1.38 4.81
C THR A 218 -4.53 -2.86 4.48
N SER A 219 -3.34 -3.45 4.33
CA SER A 219 -3.15 -4.88 4.16
C SER A 219 -2.94 -5.61 5.49
N PRO A 220 -3.22 -6.92 5.60
CA PRO A 220 -2.96 -7.71 6.80
C PRO A 220 -1.48 -7.70 7.20
N ASN A 221 -1.19 -7.83 8.51
CA ASN A 221 0.18 -7.79 9.01
C ASN A 221 0.93 -9.12 8.75
N HIS A 222 0.27 -10.26 8.92
CA HIS A 222 0.89 -11.59 8.77
C HIS A 222 0.97 -12.03 7.30
N PRO A 223 2.08 -12.64 6.81
CA PRO A 223 2.23 -13.06 5.41
C PRO A 223 1.15 -14.02 4.90
N ARG A 224 0.76 -15.03 5.70
CA ARG A 224 -0.31 -15.97 5.33
C ARG A 224 -1.65 -15.27 5.18
N ALA A 225 -1.95 -14.31 6.08
CA ALA A 225 -3.15 -13.50 6.00
C ALA A 225 -3.17 -12.62 4.75
N ARG A 226 -2.00 -12.09 4.34
CA ARG A 226 -1.87 -11.33 3.08
C ARG A 226 -2.17 -12.18 1.86
N ALA A 227 -1.64 -13.40 1.79
CA ALA A 227 -1.92 -14.31 0.69
C ALA A 227 -3.40 -14.67 0.60
N LEU A 228 -4.04 -14.99 1.74
CA LEU A 228 -5.47 -15.28 1.79
C LEU A 228 -6.33 -14.06 1.43
N HIS A 229 -5.97 -12.88 1.95
CA HIS A 229 -6.65 -11.64 1.59
C HIS A 229 -6.53 -11.34 0.08
N ALA A 230 -5.35 -11.56 -0.50
CA ALA A 230 -5.11 -11.42 -1.93
C ALA A 230 -5.99 -12.38 -2.75
N ALA A 231 -6.14 -13.63 -2.30
CA ALA A 231 -7.02 -14.61 -2.94
C ALA A 231 -8.50 -14.17 -2.87
N VAL A 232 -8.96 -13.65 -1.73
CA VAL A 232 -10.33 -13.13 -1.57
C VAL A 232 -10.56 -11.93 -2.49
N VAL A 233 -9.62 -10.97 -2.51
CA VAL A 233 -9.72 -9.81 -3.40
C VAL A 233 -9.74 -10.24 -4.86
N ALA A 234 -8.91 -11.21 -5.26
CA ALA A 234 -8.90 -11.74 -6.62
C ALA A 234 -10.23 -12.43 -6.98
N ALA A 235 -10.78 -13.23 -6.06
CA ALA A 235 -12.06 -13.90 -6.26
C ALA A 235 -13.22 -12.90 -6.41
N ILE A 236 -13.30 -11.88 -5.54
CA ILE A 236 -14.33 -10.84 -5.64
C ILE A 236 -14.16 -10.07 -6.96
N ALA A 237 -12.94 -9.67 -7.33
CA ALA A 237 -12.67 -8.94 -8.57
C ALA A 237 -13.07 -9.75 -9.81
N PHE A 238 -12.73 -11.03 -9.83
CA PHE A 238 -13.09 -11.95 -10.90
C PHE A 238 -14.61 -12.13 -11.01
N THR A 239 -15.29 -12.39 -9.89
CA THR A 239 -16.74 -12.55 -9.85
C THR A 239 -17.45 -11.25 -10.26
N TRP A 240 -16.95 -10.10 -9.82
CA TRP A 240 -17.51 -8.80 -10.20
C TRP A 240 -17.42 -8.57 -11.70
N GLN A 241 -16.28 -8.87 -12.30
CA GLN A 241 -16.05 -8.65 -13.73
C GLN A 241 -16.79 -9.66 -14.62
N PHE A 242 -16.76 -10.93 -14.28
CA PHE A 242 -17.26 -12.01 -15.14
C PHE A 242 -18.57 -12.65 -14.68
N GLY A 243 -18.95 -12.50 -13.40
CA GLY A 243 -20.22 -12.95 -12.88
C GLY A 243 -21.32 -11.89 -13.02
N PHE A 244 -20.98 -10.64 -12.67
CA PHE A 244 -21.93 -9.52 -12.79
C PHE A 244 -21.72 -8.66 -14.04
N TYR A 245 -20.71 -8.96 -14.86
CA TYR A 245 -20.35 -8.20 -16.07
C TYR A 245 -20.13 -6.70 -15.79
N ALA A 246 -19.68 -6.38 -14.59
CA ALA A 246 -19.50 -5.02 -14.11
C ALA A 246 -18.03 -4.56 -14.21
N HIS A 247 -17.86 -3.29 -14.50
CA HIS A 247 -16.53 -2.68 -14.65
C HIS A 247 -15.89 -2.41 -13.28
N ASN A 248 -14.57 -2.17 -13.30
CA ASN A 248 -13.80 -1.73 -12.12
C ASN A 248 -13.78 -2.72 -10.94
N GLY A 249 -13.92 -4.01 -11.22
CA GLY A 249 -14.01 -5.08 -10.22
C GLY A 249 -12.88 -5.08 -9.18
N MET A 250 -11.67 -4.71 -9.55
CA MET A 250 -10.51 -4.69 -8.63
C MET A 250 -10.68 -3.65 -7.52
N LEU A 251 -11.16 -2.44 -7.85
CA LEU A 251 -11.39 -1.39 -6.85
C LEU A 251 -12.56 -1.73 -5.92
N TRP A 252 -13.65 -2.26 -6.48
CA TRP A 252 -14.76 -2.79 -5.70
C TRP A 252 -14.32 -3.92 -4.78
N ALA A 253 -13.50 -4.86 -5.28
CA ALA A 253 -12.99 -5.96 -4.48
C ALA A 253 -12.16 -5.49 -3.30
N LEU A 254 -11.25 -4.53 -3.51
CA LEU A 254 -10.43 -3.98 -2.43
C LEU A 254 -11.28 -3.24 -1.38
N PHE A 255 -12.30 -2.50 -1.83
CA PHE A 255 -13.21 -1.80 -0.95
C PHE A 255 -14.06 -2.78 -0.10
N LEU A 256 -14.66 -3.78 -0.74
CA LEU A 256 -15.51 -4.78 -0.08
C LEU A 256 -14.71 -5.72 0.82
N ALA A 257 -13.48 -6.06 0.47
CA ALA A 257 -12.62 -6.91 1.29
C ALA A 257 -11.93 -6.17 2.45
N ALA A 258 -11.89 -4.84 2.44
CA ALA A 258 -11.22 -4.06 3.48
C ALA A 258 -11.70 -4.37 4.92
N PRO A 259 -13.01 -4.56 5.22
CA PRO A 259 -13.49 -4.94 6.54
C PRO A 259 -12.97 -6.29 7.04
N MET A 260 -12.46 -7.16 6.16
CA MET A 260 -11.88 -8.46 6.56
C MET A 260 -10.47 -8.33 7.13
N VAL A 261 -9.77 -7.21 6.88
CA VAL A 261 -8.38 -7.02 7.35
C VAL A 261 -8.26 -7.08 8.88
N PRO A 262 -9.11 -6.42 9.68
CA PRO A 262 -9.09 -6.57 11.14
C PRO A 262 -9.35 -8.00 11.61
N MET A 263 -10.16 -8.78 10.89
CA MET A 263 -10.40 -10.20 11.18
C MET A 263 -9.13 -11.01 10.93
N TRP A 264 -8.46 -10.82 9.79
CA TRP A 264 -7.19 -11.47 9.50
C TRP A 264 -6.11 -11.15 10.53
N ASP A 265 -6.01 -9.87 10.93
CA ASP A 265 -5.06 -9.43 11.97
C ASP A 265 -5.42 -9.96 13.37
N ALA A 266 -6.66 -10.39 13.61
CA ALA A 266 -7.07 -11.06 14.83
C ALA A 266 -6.73 -12.56 14.82
N LEU A 267 -6.90 -13.22 13.67
CA LEU A 267 -6.62 -14.66 13.51
C LEU A 267 -5.11 -14.95 13.46
N TRP A 268 -4.33 -14.07 12.84
CA TRP A 268 -2.88 -14.19 12.72
C TRP A 268 -2.20 -12.94 13.24
N ALA A 269 -1.86 -12.96 14.53
CA ALA A 269 -1.17 -11.86 15.16
C ALA A 269 0.23 -11.67 14.56
N ALA A 270 0.56 -10.43 14.20
CA ALA A 270 1.89 -10.03 13.73
C ALA A 270 2.13 -8.55 14.04
N PRO A 271 3.41 -8.13 14.13
CA PRO A 271 3.75 -6.74 14.40
C PRO A 271 3.13 -5.79 13.37
N LYS A 272 2.57 -4.68 13.86
CA LYS A 272 2.02 -3.63 13.00
C LYS A 272 3.12 -3.00 12.17
N TYR A 273 2.81 -2.70 10.91
CA TYR A 273 3.71 -1.96 10.07
C TYR A 273 3.91 -0.53 10.59
N GLN A 274 5.17 -0.10 10.61
CA GLN A 274 5.54 1.26 10.96
C GLN A 274 6.41 1.83 9.84
N TRP A 275 6.08 3.04 9.39
CA TRP A 275 6.92 3.77 8.45
C TRP A 275 8.22 4.15 9.15
N LYS A 276 9.37 3.86 8.51
CA LYS A 276 10.65 4.38 8.99
C LYS A 276 10.57 5.91 8.96
N GLN A 277 10.66 6.53 10.13
CA GLN A 277 10.89 7.96 10.20
C GLN A 277 12.34 8.20 9.78
N ALA A 278 12.60 9.23 8.97
CA ALA A 278 13.95 9.74 8.83
C ALA A 278 14.40 10.10 10.25
N ALA A 279 15.56 9.57 10.68
CA ALA A 279 16.14 9.94 11.96
C ALA A 279 16.21 11.48 11.95
N LYS A 280 15.48 12.13 12.84
CA LYS A 280 15.78 13.51 13.19
C LYS A 280 17.21 13.44 13.72
N ASP A 281 18.13 14.13 13.08
CA ASP A 281 19.38 14.52 13.71
C ASP A 281 19.02 15.39 14.91
N SER A 282 18.69 14.74 16.00
CA SER A 282 18.71 15.35 17.31
C SER A 282 20.19 15.36 17.73
N GLY A 283 20.90 16.42 17.34
CA GLY A 283 22.05 16.87 18.09
C GLY A 283 21.57 17.20 19.51
N GLY A 284 21.74 16.26 20.41
CA GLY A 284 21.38 16.37 21.80
C GLY A 284 21.96 15.15 22.50
N ASN A 285 23.08 15.36 23.19
CA ASN A 285 23.73 14.46 24.11
C ASN A 285 22.69 13.67 24.92
N HIS A 286 22.60 12.38 24.70
CA HIS A 286 22.24 11.43 25.73
C HIS A 286 23.42 10.48 25.90
N GLU A 287 24.13 10.71 26.97
CA GLU A 287 25.05 9.75 27.57
C GLU A 287 24.34 8.41 27.65
N SER A 288 24.88 7.47 26.93
CA SER A 288 24.56 6.07 27.04
C SER A 288 25.08 5.59 28.41
N GLY A 289 24.17 5.46 29.36
CA GLY A 289 24.41 4.64 30.53
C GLY A 289 24.50 3.18 30.08
N GLU A 290 25.72 2.73 29.85
CA GLU A 290 26.05 1.31 29.80
C GLU A 290 25.75 0.71 31.17
N VAL A 291 24.69 -0.05 31.27
CA VAL A 291 24.53 -1.01 32.36
C VAL A 291 25.29 -2.26 31.95
N GLU A 292 26.56 -2.29 32.38
CA GLU A 292 27.37 -3.51 32.42
C GLU A 292 26.65 -4.55 33.26
N ALA A 293 26.20 -5.61 32.64
CA ALA A 293 25.88 -6.87 33.32
C ALA A 293 27.17 -7.56 33.66
N MET A 294 27.76 -7.25 34.82
CA MET A 294 28.83 -8.04 35.40
C MET A 294 28.25 -9.37 35.86
N GLY A 295 28.60 -10.41 35.14
CA GLY A 295 28.51 -11.79 35.59
C GLY A 295 29.45 -12.02 36.76
N SER A 296 28.89 -12.35 37.90
CA SER A 296 29.66 -12.88 39.03
C SER A 296 29.95 -14.36 38.80
N ASP A 297 31.18 -14.64 38.41
CA ASP A 297 31.73 -15.98 38.50
C ASP A 297 32.13 -16.24 39.95
N ALA A 298 31.51 -17.25 40.53
CA ALA A 298 31.87 -17.78 41.86
C ALA A 298 33.11 -18.64 41.72
N ARG A 299 34.14 -18.35 42.49
CA ARG A 299 35.14 -19.32 42.91
C ARG A 299 35.60 -19.05 44.32
N ASP A 300 35.23 -19.99 45.10
CA ASP A 300 36.15 -20.86 45.86
C ASP A 300 36.74 -20.39 47.19
N ALA A 301 36.75 -21.38 48.04
CA ALA A 301 37.64 -21.69 49.13
C ALA A 301 37.18 -21.29 50.55
N GLY A 302 36.69 -22.26 51.26
CA GLY A 302 37.56 -23.01 52.15
C GLY A 302 37.58 -22.45 53.58
N GLY A 303 37.22 -23.31 54.48
CA GLY A 303 37.72 -23.21 55.84
C GLY A 303 36.62 -23.18 56.95
N VAL A 304 36.14 -24.33 57.36
CA VAL A 304 36.55 -25.04 58.60
C VAL A 304 36.20 -24.35 59.94
N ARG A 305 35.44 -25.13 60.75
CA ARG A 305 35.32 -25.19 62.24
C ARG A 305 34.52 -24.08 62.92
N ASP A 306 33.71 -24.37 63.79
CA ASP A 306 33.51 -25.32 64.88
C ASP A 306 32.59 -24.69 65.95
N ARG A 307 31.80 -25.53 66.60
CA ARG A 307 31.26 -25.40 67.98
C ARG A 307 30.09 -24.38 68.21
N ALA A 308 28.99 -24.90 68.52
CA ALA A 308 28.52 -25.55 69.76
C ALA A 308 27.69 -24.57 70.58
N ALA A 309 26.57 -25.13 70.98
CA ALA A 309 25.85 -24.91 72.25
C ALA A 309 24.98 -23.62 72.37
N ALA A 310 23.76 -23.75 72.33
CA ALA A 310 22.74 -23.84 73.37
C ALA A 310 21.35 -23.83 72.70
#